data_d7498a6d93454f4a95aa7aba6d40b537
#
_entry.id   d7498a6d93454f4a95aa7aba6d40b537
#
_cell.length_a   1.000
_cell.length_b   1.000
_cell.length_c   1.000
_cell.angle_alpha   90.00
_cell.angle_beta   90.00
_cell.angle_gamma   90.00
#
_symmetry.space_group_name_H-M   'P 1'
#
loop_
_entity.id
_entity.type
_entity.pdbx_description
1 polymer ?
#
loop_
_entity_poly.entity_id
_entity_poly.type
_entity_poly.pdbx_seq_one_letter_code
_entity_poly.pdbx_strand_id
1 'polypeptide(L)'
;MKLNIGYFADGPWSHQALKRLLLDNTLQIAFVCARDDTPDPILKVKAAENGLDFITHPKINSDEFLGWMIKYDCDLFVSMSFNQIFRSVLINLPALKTINCHAGKLPFYRGCNILNWALINDEKEFGIT
;
A
#
# COMPACT_ATOMS: atom_id res chain seq x y z
N MET A 1 2.78 23.05 -3.00
CA MET A 1 1.89 21.96 -3.48
C MET A 1 2.33 20.68 -2.79
N LYS A 2 1.38 19.88 -2.31
CA LYS A 2 1.68 18.59 -1.66
C LYS A 2 1.53 17.47 -2.68
N LEU A 3 2.34 16.43 -2.55
CA LEU A 3 2.20 15.20 -3.33
C LEU A 3 0.99 14.41 -2.80
N ASN A 4 0.01 14.16 -3.66
CA ASN A 4 -1.24 13.45 -3.31
C ASN A 4 -1.08 11.94 -3.47
N ILE A 5 -1.19 11.18 -2.37
CA ILE A 5 -0.86 9.77 -2.31
C ILE A 5 -2.09 8.91 -2.02
N GLY A 6 -2.33 7.89 -2.84
CA GLY A 6 -3.21 6.78 -2.52
C GLY A 6 -2.42 5.67 -1.83
N TYR A 7 -2.86 5.25 -0.63
CA TYR A 7 -2.12 4.31 0.21
C TYR A 7 -2.84 2.96 0.32
N PHE A 8 -2.21 1.91 -0.22
CA PHE A 8 -2.69 0.52 -0.18
C PHE A 8 -1.88 -0.27 0.84
N ALA A 9 -2.52 -0.79 1.88
CA ALA A 9 -1.78 -1.20 3.05
C ALA A 9 -2.42 -2.33 3.86
N ASP A 10 -1.57 -3.08 4.57
CA ASP A 10 -1.96 -4.08 5.55
C ASP A 10 -0.86 -4.29 6.60
N GLY A 11 -1.26 -4.56 7.85
CA GLY A 11 -0.40 -5.01 8.92
C GLY A 11 0.51 -3.95 9.57
N PRO A 12 1.29 -4.36 10.58
CA PRO A 12 2.00 -3.45 11.51
C PRO A 12 3.01 -2.51 10.84
N TRP A 13 3.70 -2.98 9.80
CA TRP A 13 4.69 -2.16 9.07
C TRP A 13 4.00 -0.99 8.38
N SER A 14 2.81 -1.24 7.81
CA SER A 14 2.02 -0.21 7.16
C SER A 14 1.47 0.82 8.14
N HIS A 15 1.18 0.42 9.39
CA HIS A 15 0.75 1.35 10.44
C HIS A 15 1.84 2.36 10.77
N GLN A 16 3.09 1.90 10.87
CA GLN A 16 4.23 2.78 11.16
C GLN A 16 4.56 3.69 9.96
N ALA A 17 4.49 3.16 8.74
CA ALA A 17 4.70 3.94 7.54
C ALA A 17 3.62 5.03 7.40
N LEU A 18 2.34 4.71 7.57
CA LEU A 18 1.25 5.68 7.51
C LEU A 18 1.46 6.82 8.52
N LYS A 19 1.86 6.48 9.76
CA LYS A 19 2.16 7.50 10.77
C LYS A 19 3.24 8.48 10.31
N ARG A 20 4.29 8.00 9.66
CA ARG A 20 5.37 8.86 9.13
C ARG A 20 4.90 9.69 7.94
N LEU A 21 4.15 9.10 7.01
CA LEU A 21 3.58 9.82 5.87
C LEU A 21 2.67 10.97 6.29
N LEU A 22 1.86 10.77 7.34
CA LEU A 22 0.96 11.80 7.88
C LEU A 22 1.69 12.96 8.57
N LEU A 23 2.91 12.73 9.04
CA LEU A 23 3.74 13.78 9.66
C LEU A 23 4.52 14.61 8.65
N ASP A 24 4.60 14.18 7.39
CA ASP A 24 5.34 14.88 6.36
C ASP A 24 4.46 15.95 5.71
N ASN A 25 4.86 17.20 5.90
CA ASN A 25 4.12 18.36 5.40
C ASN A 25 4.14 18.52 3.87
N THR A 26 4.99 17.77 3.17
CA THR A 26 5.07 17.75 1.69
C THR A 26 4.11 16.75 1.06
N LEU A 27 3.51 15.88 1.88
CA LEU A 27 2.61 14.83 1.46
C LEU A 27 1.16 15.11 1.88
N GLN A 28 0.24 14.54 1.11
CA GLN A 28 -1.17 14.45 1.45
C GLN A 28 -1.64 13.02 1.15
N ILE A 29 -2.28 12.37 2.12
CA ILE A 29 -2.90 11.06 1.89
C ILE A 29 -4.34 11.28 1.46
N ALA A 30 -4.70 10.80 0.28
CA ALA A 30 -6.04 10.91 -0.28
C ALA A 30 -7.00 9.87 0.31
N PHE A 31 -6.51 8.65 0.46
CA PHE A 31 -7.27 7.52 1.02
C PHE A 31 -6.33 6.45 1.56
N VAL A 32 -6.88 5.56 2.37
CA VAL A 32 -6.26 4.30 2.80
C VAL A 32 -7.10 3.14 2.26
N CYS A 33 -6.51 2.30 1.39
CA CYS A 33 -7.14 1.08 0.89
C CYS A 33 -6.57 -0.12 1.64
N ALA A 34 -7.42 -0.82 2.39
CA ALA A 34 -7.08 -2.03 3.11
C ALA A 34 -7.56 -3.29 2.39
N ARG A 35 -7.14 -4.45 2.87
CA ARG A 35 -7.66 -5.74 2.40
C ARG A 35 -9.17 -5.81 2.56
N ASP A 36 -9.83 -6.45 1.59
CA ASP A 36 -11.30 -6.62 1.63
C ASP A 36 -11.70 -7.84 2.45
N ASP A 37 -10.94 -8.93 2.36
CA ASP A 37 -11.22 -10.19 3.06
C ASP A 37 -11.07 -10.08 4.59
N THR A 38 -10.10 -9.31 5.06
CA THR A 38 -9.82 -9.06 6.48
C THR A 38 -9.35 -7.62 6.67
N PRO A 39 -10.26 -6.64 6.64
CA PRO A 39 -9.89 -5.22 6.75
C PRO A 39 -9.16 -4.92 8.06
N ASP A 40 -7.99 -4.29 7.95
CA ASP A 40 -7.15 -3.96 9.10
C ASP A 40 -7.83 -2.92 10.00
N PRO A 41 -8.19 -3.26 11.26
CA PRO A 41 -8.91 -2.37 12.14
C PRO A 41 -8.09 -1.16 12.59
N ILE A 42 -6.76 -1.29 12.65
CA ILE A 42 -5.87 -0.19 13.05
C ILE A 42 -5.78 0.85 11.93
N LEU A 43 -5.67 0.41 10.67
CA LEU A 43 -5.71 1.32 9.53
C LEU A 43 -7.06 2.05 9.44
N LYS A 44 -8.16 1.36 9.73
CA LYS A 44 -9.49 1.97 9.77
C LYS A 44 -9.59 3.09 10.81
N VAL A 45 -9.12 2.83 12.03
CA VAL A 45 -9.10 3.83 13.11
C VAL A 45 -8.21 5.01 12.72
N LYS A 46 -6.97 4.75 12.22
CA LYS A 46 -6.05 5.81 11.79
C LYS A 46 -6.60 6.67 10.67
N ALA A 47 -7.29 6.06 9.70
CA ALA A 47 -7.95 6.80 8.64
C ALA A 47 -9.02 7.74 9.22
N ALA A 48 -9.89 7.24 10.08
CA ALA A 48 -10.93 8.03 10.73
C ALA A 48 -10.39 9.19 11.58
N GLU A 49 -9.35 8.95 12.38
CA GLU A 49 -8.69 9.97 13.20
C GLU A 49 -8.07 11.12 12.38
N ASN A 50 -7.73 10.85 11.12
CA ASN A 50 -7.09 11.82 10.22
C ASN A 50 -8.04 12.32 9.11
N GLY A 51 -9.33 11.98 9.18
CA GLY A 51 -10.33 12.42 8.18
C GLY A 51 -10.09 11.87 6.79
N LEU A 52 -9.50 10.67 6.69
CA LEU A 52 -9.20 10.00 5.42
C LEU A 52 -10.30 8.99 5.07
N ASP A 53 -10.55 8.83 3.78
CA ASP A 53 -11.39 7.75 3.30
C ASP A 53 -10.72 6.40 3.55
N PHE A 54 -11.49 5.46 4.13
CA PHE A 54 -11.07 4.08 4.31
C PHE A 54 -11.82 3.21 3.30
N ILE A 55 -11.09 2.57 2.39
CA ILE A 55 -11.61 1.85 1.25
C ILE A 55 -11.23 0.38 1.34
N THR A 56 -12.17 -0.50 0.98
CA THR A 56 -11.90 -1.91 0.69
C THR A 56 -12.56 -2.28 -0.65
N HIS A 57 -11.98 -3.22 -1.38
CA HIS A 57 -12.59 -3.74 -2.59
C HIS A 57 -12.04 -5.13 -2.95
N PRO A 58 -12.92 -6.11 -3.29
CA PRO A 58 -12.48 -7.47 -3.58
C PRO A 58 -11.69 -7.61 -4.89
N LYS A 59 -11.77 -6.61 -5.79
CA LYS A 59 -11.13 -6.62 -7.12
C LYS A 59 -10.59 -5.24 -7.48
N ILE A 60 -9.41 -4.89 -6.99
CA ILE A 60 -8.80 -3.56 -7.21
C ILE A 60 -8.47 -3.23 -8.68
N ASN A 61 -8.47 -4.22 -9.55
CA ASN A 61 -8.24 -4.00 -10.99
C ASN A 61 -9.54 -3.95 -11.82
N SER A 62 -10.71 -3.89 -11.16
CA SER A 62 -12.00 -3.75 -11.87
C SER A 62 -12.21 -2.32 -12.35
N ASP A 63 -13.02 -2.18 -13.42
CA ASP A 63 -13.37 -0.85 -13.95
C ASP A 63 -14.09 0.00 -12.90
N GLU A 64 -14.89 -0.61 -12.04
CA GLU A 64 -15.55 0.04 -10.91
C GLU A 64 -14.52 0.69 -9.97
N PHE A 65 -13.53 -0.09 -9.50
CA PHE A 65 -12.51 0.41 -8.60
C PHE A 65 -11.62 1.46 -9.27
N LEU A 66 -11.24 1.26 -10.52
CA LEU A 66 -10.49 2.26 -11.29
C LEU A 66 -11.27 3.57 -11.40
N GLY A 67 -12.59 3.51 -11.60
CA GLY A 67 -13.47 4.67 -11.60
C GLY A 67 -13.49 5.43 -10.27
N TRP A 68 -13.35 4.72 -9.13
CA TRP A 68 -13.19 5.37 -7.82
C TRP A 68 -11.85 6.07 -7.71
N MET A 69 -10.77 5.39 -8.12
CA MET A 69 -9.41 5.91 -8.00
C MET A 69 -9.15 7.17 -8.82
N ILE A 70 -9.75 7.28 -10.00
CA ILE A 70 -9.66 8.48 -10.84
C ILE A 70 -10.14 9.73 -10.08
N LYS A 71 -11.17 9.61 -9.26
CA LYS A 71 -11.75 10.74 -8.53
C LYS A 71 -10.82 11.32 -7.46
N TYR A 72 -9.87 10.54 -6.96
CA TYR A 72 -8.91 10.99 -5.95
C TYR A 72 -7.78 11.82 -6.55
N ASP A 73 -7.58 11.77 -7.86
CA ASP A 73 -6.52 12.52 -8.58
C ASP A 73 -5.16 12.41 -7.89
N CYS A 74 -4.76 11.18 -7.59
CA CYS A 74 -3.50 10.93 -6.91
C CYS A 74 -2.30 11.09 -7.86
N ASP A 75 -1.23 11.67 -7.33
CA ASP A 75 0.05 11.74 -8.03
C ASP A 75 0.80 10.41 -8.00
N LEU A 76 0.68 9.66 -6.90
CA LEU A 76 1.42 8.43 -6.62
C LEU A 76 0.55 7.43 -5.86
N PHE A 77 0.65 6.14 -6.21
CA PHE A 77 0.19 5.08 -5.33
C PHE A 77 1.37 4.43 -4.59
N VAL A 78 1.15 4.17 -3.30
CA VAL A 78 2.10 3.46 -2.43
C VAL A 78 1.43 2.19 -1.94
N SER A 79 2.06 1.05 -2.19
CA SER A 79 1.61 -0.27 -1.71
C SER A 79 2.57 -0.80 -0.66
N MET A 80 2.03 -1.28 0.47
CA MET A 80 2.81 -1.87 1.54
C MET A 80 2.09 -3.05 2.17
N SER A 81 2.64 -4.25 1.99
CA SER A 81 2.05 -5.51 2.51
C SER A 81 0.61 -5.79 2.02
N PHE A 82 0.21 -5.21 0.91
CA PHE A 82 -1.12 -5.38 0.34
C PHE A 82 -1.27 -6.72 -0.38
N ASN A 83 -2.46 -7.36 -0.29
CA ASN A 83 -2.66 -8.75 -0.70
C ASN A 83 -3.12 -8.97 -2.14
N GLN A 84 -3.41 -7.92 -2.90
CA GLN A 84 -3.82 -8.05 -4.29
C GLN A 84 -2.74 -7.57 -5.25
N ILE A 85 -2.62 -8.24 -6.40
CA ILE A 85 -1.67 -7.88 -7.45
C ILE A 85 -2.20 -6.69 -8.25
N PHE A 86 -1.40 -5.64 -8.38
CA PHE A 86 -1.69 -4.49 -9.23
C PHE A 86 -1.40 -4.84 -10.69
N ARG A 87 -2.37 -4.63 -11.57
CA ARG A 87 -2.18 -4.74 -13.01
C ARG A 87 -1.77 -3.41 -13.62
N SER A 88 -1.27 -3.45 -14.85
CA SER A 88 -0.70 -2.29 -15.56
C SER A 88 -1.60 -1.05 -15.55
N VAL A 89 -2.92 -1.22 -15.67
CA VAL A 89 -3.87 -0.10 -15.67
C VAL A 89 -3.85 0.63 -14.33
N LEU A 90 -3.91 -0.10 -13.21
CA LEU A 90 -3.86 0.49 -11.88
C LEU A 90 -2.47 1.06 -11.55
N ILE A 91 -1.39 0.37 -11.95
CA ILE A 91 -0.01 0.83 -11.74
C ILE A 91 0.24 2.18 -12.40
N ASN A 92 -0.30 2.37 -13.62
CA ASN A 92 -0.05 3.55 -14.43
C ASN A 92 -1.12 4.65 -14.26
N LEU A 93 -2.11 4.45 -13.41
CA LEU A 93 -3.19 5.41 -13.21
C LEU A 93 -2.69 6.74 -12.65
N PRO A 94 -1.92 6.79 -11.56
CA PRO A 94 -1.35 8.06 -11.08
C PRO A 94 -0.18 8.52 -11.95
N ALA A 95 0.04 9.83 -12.04
CA ALA A 95 1.06 10.43 -12.91
C ALA A 95 2.47 9.90 -12.62
N LEU A 96 2.83 9.69 -11.37
CA LEU A 96 4.11 9.15 -10.91
C LEU A 96 4.06 7.61 -10.73
N LYS A 97 2.96 6.97 -11.16
CA LYS A 97 2.75 5.52 -11.11
C LYS A 97 2.61 4.97 -9.68
N THR A 98 3.05 3.72 -9.48
CA THR A 98 2.90 3.01 -8.21
C THR A 98 4.25 2.49 -7.74
N ILE A 99 4.54 2.69 -6.47
CA ILE A 99 5.67 2.04 -5.79
C ILE A 99 5.17 1.00 -4.79
N ASN A 100 5.97 -0.04 -4.58
CA ASN A 100 5.67 -1.08 -3.60
C ASN A 100 6.85 -1.29 -2.67
N CYS A 101 6.60 -1.33 -1.37
CA CYS A 101 7.59 -1.74 -0.39
C CYS A 101 7.47 -3.25 -0.15
N HIS A 102 8.48 -4.00 -0.54
CA HIS A 102 8.53 -5.44 -0.42
C HIS A 102 9.56 -5.87 0.64
N ALA A 103 9.12 -6.70 1.59
CA ALA A 103 9.97 -7.24 2.64
C ALA A 103 10.78 -8.43 2.14
N GLY A 104 11.62 -8.23 1.13
CA GLY A 104 12.43 -9.26 0.52
C GLY A 104 13.50 -8.70 -0.42
N LYS A 105 14.64 -9.36 -0.48
CA LYS A 105 15.75 -9.03 -1.36
C LYS A 105 15.44 -9.50 -2.79
N LEU A 106 14.76 -8.67 -3.57
CA LEU A 106 14.45 -8.99 -4.96
C LEU A 106 15.74 -9.08 -5.81
N PRO A 107 15.77 -9.94 -6.85
CA PRO A 107 14.66 -10.74 -7.39
C PRO A 107 14.46 -12.10 -6.71
N PHE A 108 15.22 -12.47 -5.69
CA PHE A 108 15.25 -13.83 -5.14
C PHE A 108 14.05 -14.13 -4.22
N TYR A 109 13.78 -13.27 -3.27
CA TYR A 109 12.71 -13.44 -2.28
C TYR A 109 11.43 -12.75 -2.72
N ARG A 110 10.76 -13.29 -3.73
CA ARG A 110 9.43 -12.86 -4.22
C ARG A 110 8.31 -13.56 -3.46
N GLY A 111 7.13 -12.97 -3.43
CA GLY A 111 5.92 -13.59 -2.89
C GLY A 111 5.62 -13.23 -1.44
N CYS A 112 4.98 -14.14 -0.72
CA CYS A 112 4.50 -13.95 0.65
C CYS A 112 5.40 -14.64 1.68
N ASN A 113 5.28 -14.24 2.96
CA ASN A 113 5.98 -14.84 4.11
C ASN A 113 7.51 -14.89 3.97
N ILE A 114 8.09 -13.89 3.35
CA ILE A 114 9.51 -13.84 2.99
C ILE A 114 10.43 -13.98 4.20
N LEU A 115 10.08 -13.36 5.35
CA LEU A 115 10.84 -13.50 6.59
C LEU A 115 10.93 -14.96 7.06
N ASN A 116 9.82 -15.70 6.98
CA ASN A 116 9.80 -17.11 7.35
C ASN A 116 10.70 -17.95 6.42
N TRP A 117 10.67 -17.66 5.12
CA TRP A 117 11.54 -18.34 4.15
C TRP A 117 13.02 -18.02 4.36
N ALA A 118 13.35 -16.78 4.67
CA ALA A 118 14.72 -16.39 5.00
C ALA A 118 15.24 -17.15 6.23
N LEU A 119 14.41 -17.29 7.27
CA LEU A 119 14.75 -18.10 8.46
C LEU A 119 14.88 -19.59 8.15
N ILE A 120 13.97 -20.17 7.38
CA ILE A 120 14.02 -21.58 6.96
C ILE A 120 15.30 -21.88 6.17
N ASN A 121 15.71 -20.96 5.31
CA ASN A 121 16.91 -21.09 4.49
C ASN A 121 18.22 -20.72 5.24
N ASP A 122 18.15 -20.40 6.53
CA ASP A 122 19.30 -19.94 7.35
C ASP A 122 20.06 -18.78 6.72
N GLU A 123 19.32 -17.83 6.10
CA GLU A 123 19.94 -16.65 5.52
C GLU A 123 20.61 -15.77 6.59
N LYS A 124 21.78 -15.28 6.28
CA LYS A 124 22.56 -14.41 7.19
C LYS A 124 22.22 -12.94 7.01
N GLU A 125 21.54 -12.60 5.94
CA GLU A 125 21.11 -11.26 5.59
C GLU A 125 19.64 -11.23 5.22
N PHE A 126 19.00 -10.10 5.48
CA PHE A 126 17.66 -9.83 5.06
C PHE A 126 17.62 -8.49 4.31
N GLY A 127 16.81 -8.39 3.25
CA GLY A 127 16.71 -7.18 2.42
C GLY A 127 15.28 -6.71 2.26
N ILE A 128 15.12 -5.41 2.02
CA ILE A 128 13.85 -4.76 1.64
C ILE A 128 14.06 -4.11 0.27
N THR A 129 13.09 -4.23 -0.59
CA THR A 129 13.09 -3.62 -1.93
C THR A 129 11.88 -2.71 -2.10
#